data_b123a50abb96fce098830b807139e3bf
#
_entry.id   b123a50abb96fce098830b807139e3bf
#
_cell.length_a   1.000
_cell.length_b   1.000
_cell.length_c   1.000
_cell.angle_alpha   90.00
_cell.angle_beta   90.00
_cell.angle_gamma   90.00
#
_symmetry.space_group_name_H-M   'P 1'
#
loop_
_entity.id
_entity.type
_entity.pdbx_description
1 polymer ?
#
loop_
_entity_poly.entity_id
_entity_poly.type
_entity_poly.pdbx_seq_one_letter_code
_entity_poly.pdbx_strand_id
1 'polypeptide(L)'
;MLLGNRPMSEWVAQYGASHKHPVNRLCHTVGIPSIVVALLLFVAAIFVEGLWPFALALFVVGWTLQFIGHYIEGKPPEFLHDWRFLLVGLRWWLAKVRGRA
;
A
#
# COMPACT_ATOMS: atom_id res chain seq x y z
N MET A 1 15.29 3.66 16.38
CA MET A 1 14.46 4.20 15.30
C MET A 1 13.51 3.11 14.80
N LEU A 2 12.35 3.48 14.28
CA LEU A 2 11.33 2.53 13.84
C LEU A 2 11.83 1.55 12.80
N LEU A 3 12.61 2.02 11.83
CA LEU A 3 13.15 1.20 10.74
C LEU A 3 14.57 0.71 11.00
N GLY A 4 15.10 0.89 12.21
CA GLY A 4 16.44 0.51 12.58
C GLY A 4 17.50 1.32 11.86
N ASN A 5 18.68 0.71 11.63
CA ASN A 5 19.79 1.37 10.94
C ASN A 5 19.79 1.11 9.42
N ARG A 6 18.81 0.37 8.92
CA ARG A 6 18.72 0.04 7.51
C ARG A 6 18.25 1.27 6.72
N PRO A 7 18.97 1.69 5.65
CA PRO A 7 18.54 2.83 4.85
C PRO A 7 17.19 2.61 4.21
N MET A 8 16.40 3.67 4.07
CA MET A 8 15.09 3.59 3.41
C MET A 8 15.21 3.08 1.97
N SER A 9 16.31 3.42 1.28
CA SER A 9 16.55 2.93 -0.08
C SER A 9 16.58 1.39 -0.16
N GLU A 10 17.13 0.72 0.85
CA GLU A 10 17.14 -0.74 0.90
C GLU A 10 15.76 -1.32 1.19
N TRP A 11 15.00 -0.69 2.07
CA TRP A 11 13.61 -1.08 2.34
C TRP A 11 12.77 -0.98 1.06
N VAL A 12 12.89 0.13 0.34
CA VAL A 12 12.15 0.35 -0.90
C VAL A 12 12.58 -0.63 -1.99
N ALA A 13 13.89 -0.91 -2.09
CA ALA A 13 14.40 -1.88 -3.06
C ALA A 13 13.86 -3.29 -2.78
N GLN A 14 13.83 -3.72 -1.52
CA GLN A 14 13.27 -5.01 -1.15
C GLN A 14 11.77 -5.08 -1.46
N TYR A 15 11.04 -4.01 -1.15
CA TYR A 15 9.61 -3.92 -1.48
C TYR A 15 9.40 -4.02 -3.00
N GLY A 16 10.18 -3.27 -3.77
CA GLY A 16 10.11 -3.32 -5.24
C GLY A 16 10.44 -4.69 -5.82
N ALA A 17 11.30 -5.46 -5.14
CA ALA A 17 11.67 -6.79 -5.60
C ALA A 17 10.48 -7.78 -5.57
N SER A 18 9.48 -7.56 -4.71
CA SER A 18 8.26 -8.34 -4.66
C SER A 18 7.12 -7.72 -5.46
N HIS A 19 7.38 -6.63 -6.20
CA HIS A 19 6.38 -5.90 -7.00
C HIS A 19 6.92 -5.65 -8.40
N LYS A 20 7.31 -6.73 -9.10
CA LYS A 20 7.90 -6.64 -10.45
C LYS A 20 6.87 -6.84 -11.55
N HIS A 21 5.81 -7.62 -11.31
CA HIS A 21 4.80 -7.87 -12.33
C HIS A 21 4.04 -6.57 -12.61
N PRO A 22 3.85 -6.19 -13.91
CA PRO A 22 3.18 -4.92 -14.24
C PRO A 22 1.77 -4.80 -13.65
N VAL A 23 1.02 -5.89 -13.65
CA VAL A 23 -0.34 -5.89 -13.08
C VAL A 23 -0.31 -5.67 -11.57
N ASN A 24 0.64 -6.31 -10.85
CA ASN A 24 0.80 -6.11 -9.42
C ASN A 24 1.20 -4.66 -9.12
N ARG A 25 2.14 -4.10 -9.91
CA ARG A 25 2.55 -2.69 -9.75
C ARG A 25 1.36 -1.76 -9.95
N LEU A 26 0.50 -2.02 -10.95
CA LEU A 26 -0.71 -1.24 -11.20
C LEU A 26 -1.69 -1.37 -10.03
N CYS A 27 -1.93 -2.58 -9.54
CA CYS A 27 -2.80 -2.83 -8.39
C CYS A 27 -2.36 -2.03 -7.17
N HIS A 28 -1.04 -1.97 -6.92
CA HIS A 28 -0.50 -1.20 -5.80
C HIS A 28 -0.54 0.30 -6.05
N THR A 29 -0.34 0.73 -7.31
CA THR A 29 -0.41 2.15 -7.66
C THR A 29 -1.80 2.73 -7.38
N VAL A 30 -2.85 1.95 -7.60
CA VAL A 30 -4.24 2.35 -7.34
C VAL A 30 -4.66 1.98 -5.93
N GLY A 31 -4.28 0.79 -5.46
CA GLY A 31 -4.72 0.25 -4.18
C GLY A 31 -4.18 1.02 -2.97
N ILE A 32 -2.91 1.40 -3.00
CA ILE A 32 -2.30 2.12 -1.86
C ILE A 32 -3.01 3.45 -1.60
N PRO A 33 -3.19 4.34 -2.59
CA PRO A 33 -3.94 5.59 -2.32
C PRO A 33 -5.39 5.34 -1.95
N SER A 34 -6.03 4.29 -2.47
CA SER A 34 -7.39 3.92 -2.07
C SER A 34 -7.47 3.60 -0.58
N ILE A 35 -6.51 2.84 -0.07
CA ILE A 35 -6.43 2.51 1.36
C ILE A 35 -6.18 3.77 2.19
N VAL A 36 -5.24 4.63 1.77
CA VAL A 36 -4.93 5.86 2.49
C VAL A 36 -6.16 6.77 2.56
N VAL A 37 -6.84 6.98 1.44
CA VAL A 37 -8.05 7.80 1.40
C VAL A 37 -9.15 7.16 2.26
N ALA A 38 -9.28 5.83 2.23
CA ALA A 38 -10.25 5.12 3.08
C ALA A 38 -10.00 5.39 4.56
N LEU A 39 -8.74 5.34 5.01
CA LEU A 39 -8.38 5.61 6.40
C LEU A 39 -8.71 7.06 6.78
N LEU A 40 -8.45 8.02 5.90
CA LEU A 40 -8.81 9.42 6.13
C LEU A 40 -10.32 9.60 6.20
N LEU A 41 -11.08 8.91 5.34
CA LEU A 41 -12.55 8.94 5.37
C LEU A 41 -13.10 8.29 6.63
N PHE A 42 -12.49 7.22 7.15
CA PHE A 42 -12.90 6.64 8.42
C PHE A 42 -12.75 7.63 9.57
N VAL A 43 -11.65 8.38 9.59
CA VAL A 43 -11.46 9.44 10.59
C VAL A 43 -12.52 10.53 10.44
N ALA A 44 -12.77 11.00 9.21
CA ALA A 44 -13.78 12.01 8.95
C ALA A 44 -15.20 11.51 9.29
N ALA A 45 -15.47 10.22 9.14
CA ALA A 45 -16.76 9.62 9.45
C ALA A 45 -17.14 9.71 10.94
N ILE A 46 -16.14 9.91 11.82
CA ILE A 46 -16.40 10.16 13.25
C ILE A 46 -17.22 11.45 13.42
N PHE A 47 -17.01 12.43 12.53
CA PHE A 47 -17.61 13.75 12.62
C PHE A 47 -18.72 13.99 11.59
N VAL A 48 -18.74 13.23 10.50
CA VAL A 48 -19.68 13.44 9.38
C VAL A 48 -20.45 12.15 9.12
N GLU A 49 -21.75 12.18 9.33
CA GLU A 49 -22.61 11.03 9.06
C GLU A 49 -22.63 10.71 7.56
N GLY A 50 -22.73 9.41 7.26
CA GLY A 50 -22.87 8.94 5.88
C GLY A 50 -21.58 8.72 5.14
N LEU A 51 -20.42 9.05 5.72
CA LEU A 51 -19.12 8.80 5.07
C LEU A 51 -18.62 7.37 5.23
N TRP A 52 -19.03 6.67 6.29
CA TRP A 52 -18.45 5.34 6.60
C TRP A 52 -18.68 4.30 5.49
N PRO A 53 -19.80 4.27 4.74
CA PRO A 53 -19.96 3.29 3.65
C PRO A 53 -18.94 3.53 2.53
N PHE A 54 -18.63 4.79 2.21
CA PHE A 54 -17.61 5.12 1.20
C PHE A 54 -16.22 4.75 1.67
N ALA A 55 -15.92 5.01 2.94
CA ALA A 55 -14.65 4.60 3.53
C ALA A 55 -14.47 3.08 3.47
N LEU A 56 -15.51 2.34 3.85
CA LEU A 56 -15.48 0.88 3.82
C LEU A 56 -15.31 0.36 2.39
N ALA A 57 -16.04 0.92 1.42
CA ALA A 57 -15.94 0.50 0.02
C ALA A 57 -14.52 0.71 -0.52
N LEU A 58 -13.92 1.87 -0.29
CA LEU A 58 -12.54 2.14 -0.72
C LEU A 58 -11.53 1.23 0.00
N PHE A 59 -11.76 0.96 1.26
CA PHE A 59 -10.89 0.07 2.03
C PHE A 59 -10.90 -1.35 1.45
N VAL A 60 -12.09 -1.87 1.19
CA VAL A 60 -12.24 -3.22 0.60
C VAL A 60 -11.64 -3.27 -0.80
N VAL A 61 -11.91 -2.28 -1.64
CA VAL A 61 -11.36 -2.23 -3.00
C VAL A 61 -9.83 -2.14 -2.95
N GLY A 62 -9.29 -1.26 -2.12
CA GLY A 62 -7.84 -1.08 -2.01
C GLY A 62 -7.12 -2.35 -1.59
N TRP A 63 -7.59 -3.02 -0.54
CA TRP A 63 -6.99 -4.27 -0.08
C TRP A 63 -7.21 -5.41 -1.06
N THR A 64 -8.35 -5.47 -1.72
CA THR A 64 -8.61 -6.47 -2.77
C THR A 64 -7.59 -6.34 -3.90
N LEU A 65 -7.31 -5.12 -4.35
CA LEU A 65 -6.28 -4.88 -5.36
C LEU A 65 -4.90 -5.33 -4.91
N GLN A 66 -4.54 -5.07 -3.63
CA GLN A 66 -3.25 -5.51 -3.09
C GLN A 66 -3.12 -7.04 -3.15
N PHE A 67 -4.12 -7.77 -2.69
CA PHE A 67 -4.07 -9.22 -2.66
C PHE A 67 -4.15 -9.84 -4.07
N ILE A 68 -4.94 -9.27 -4.97
CA ILE A 68 -4.96 -9.70 -6.37
C ILE A 68 -3.57 -9.52 -6.98
N GLY A 69 -2.94 -8.38 -6.75
CA GLY A 69 -1.59 -8.10 -7.26
C GLY A 69 -0.57 -9.11 -6.75
N HIS A 70 -0.59 -9.43 -5.46
CA HIS A 70 0.34 -10.41 -4.90
C HIS A 70 0.06 -11.82 -5.39
N TYR A 71 -1.19 -12.18 -5.61
CA TYR A 71 -1.54 -13.46 -6.21
C TYR A 71 -0.92 -13.60 -7.62
N ILE A 72 -1.04 -12.55 -8.44
CA ILE A 72 -0.48 -12.51 -9.79
C ILE A 72 1.04 -12.54 -9.76
N GLU A 73 1.67 -11.83 -8.81
CA GLU A 73 3.12 -11.81 -8.63
C GLU A 73 3.66 -13.18 -8.21
N GLY A 74 2.84 -14.00 -7.57
CA GLY A 74 3.26 -15.27 -7.01
C GLY A 74 4.04 -15.15 -5.71
N LYS A 75 3.97 -14.00 -5.03
CA LYS A 75 4.68 -13.74 -3.77
C LYS A 75 3.71 -13.15 -2.75
N PRO A 76 3.84 -13.53 -1.47
CA PRO A 76 3.00 -12.94 -0.42
C PRO A 76 3.36 -11.48 -0.17
N PRO A 77 2.43 -10.70 0.42
CA PRO A 77 2.75 -9.33 0.82
C PRO A 77 3.91 -9.28 1.82
N GLU A 78 4.82 -8.33 1.63
CA GLU A 78 5.98 -8.18 2.51
C GLU A 78 5.59 -7.87 3.96
N PHE A 79 4.47 -7.18 4.20
CA PHE A 79 4.06 -6.85 5.56
C PHE A 79 3.70 -8.10 6.39
N LEU A 80 3.46 -9.24 5.77
CA LEU A 80 3.26 -10.51 6.49
C LEU A 80 4.55 -10.99 7.15
N HIS A 81 5.70 -10.58 6.65
CA HIS A 81 7.00 -10.89 7.23
C HIS A 81 7.44 -9.81 8.23
N ASP A 82 7.11 -8.54 7.94
CA ASP A 82 7.48 -7.41 8.77
C ASP A 82 6.45 -6.29 8.54
N TRP A 83 5.68 -5.95 9.58
CA TRP A 83 4.60 -4.96 9.49
C TRP A 83 5.10 -3.59 9.00
N ARG A 84 6.40 -3.29 9.21
CA ARG A 84 6.99 -2.01 8.78
C ARG A 84 6.90 -1.81 7.27
N PHE A 85 6.72 -2.88 6.51
CA PHE A 85 6.50 -2.76 5.06
C PHE A 85 5.20 -2.07 4.69
N LEU A 86 4.24 -1.94 5.61
CA LEU A 86 3.09 -1.07 5.37
C LEU A 86 3.51 0.37 5.18
N LEU A 87 4.48 0.85 5.98
CA LEU A 87 5.04 2.19 5.87
C LEU A 87 5.96 2.29 4.64
N VAL A 88 6.76 1.27 4.40
CA VAL A 88 7.65 1.21 3.23
C VAL A 88 6.85 1.25 1.94
N GLY A 89 5.67 0.62 1.90
CA GLY A 89 4.78 0.67 0.76
C GLY A 89 4.37 2.08 0.36
N LEU A 90 4.11 2.94 1.34
CA LEU A 90 3.80 4.35 1.09
C LEU A 90 5.01 5.06 0.45
N ARG A 91 6.20 4.80 0.97
CA ARG A 91 7.43 5.40 0.44
C ARG A 91 7.73 4.91 -0.98
N TRP A 92 7.53 3.62 -1.22
CA TRP A 92 7.67 3.04 -2.57
C TRP A 92 6.70 3.71 -3.54
N TRP A 93 5.45 3.89 -3.14
CA TRP A 93 4.44 4.54 -3.98
C TRP A 93 4.87 5.96 -4.35
N LEU A 94 5.35 6.73 -3.38
CA LEU A 94 5.87 8.07 -3.64
C LEU A 94 7.03 8.05 -4.64
N ALA A 95 7.96 7.10 -4.47
CA ALA A 95 9.10 6.96 -5.39
C ALA A 95 8.61 6.60 -6.80
N LYS A 96 7.61 5.71 -6.89
CA LYS A 96 7.07 5.27 -8.18
C LYS A 96 6.42 6.42 -8.93
N VAL A 97 5.60 7.25 -8.28
CA VAL A 97 4.93 8.37 -8.94
C VAL A 97 5.93 9.48 -9.32
N ARG A 98 7.09 9.52 -8.66
CA ARG A 98 8.18 10.44 -9.00
C ARG A 98 9.14 9.87 -10.06
N GLY A 99 8.84 8.68 -10.60
CA GLY A 99 9.69 8.02 -11.59
C GLY A 99 10.97 7.41 -11.03
N ARG A 100 11.02 7.11 -9.72
CA ARG A 100 12.22 6.60 -9.03
C ARG A 100 12.11 5.13 -8.61
N ALA A 101 11.03 4.46 -8.97
CA ALA A 101 10.83 3.06 -8.60
C ALA A 101 10.21 2.23 -9.71
#